data_a7ced3d44e273411803e1f81423dcc42
#
_entry.id   a7ced3d44e273411803e1f81423dcc42
#
_cell.length_a   1.000
_cell.length_b   1.000
_cell.length_c   1.000
_cell.angle_alpha   90.00
_cell.angle_beta   90.00
_cell.angle_gamma   90.00
#
_symmetry.space_group_name_H-M   'P 1'
#
loop_
_entity.id
_entity.type
_entity.pdbx_description
1 polymer ?
#
loop_
_entity_poly.entity_id
_entity_poly.type
_entity_poly.pdbx_seq_one_letter_code
_entity_poly.pdbx_strand_id
1 'polypeptide(L)'
;MKKAASAKGAASAKKTASAKETASAKGAASTKETASAKKAASAKKAASAKKAASAKKAASATKRASKTSAAKKASQGAAVKKAPAAKKVAVAPKKATARLKGTAPAKAVVHPPGDESPTALVRRARRINRELAEVFPYAHPELDFENPFQLVVATVLSAQTTDLRVNQTTPSLFAKYPAPEDLAAANPEEVEEILRPCGFFRAKTKSVIGLSKALVEDFGGEVPGRLEDLVKLPGVGRKTAFVVLGNAFGRPGITVDTHFQRLVRRWRWTGETDPDKIEAAIGALFPKNDWTDLSHHVIWHGRRICHARKPACGACPIAPLCPAYGEGETDPEKAKKLLKYEKGGFPGQRLKPPQAYLDAGGKPAPPLGAG
;
A
#
# COMPACT_ATOMS: atom_id res chain seq x y z
N MET A 1 -57.13 -10.02 56.82
CA MET A 1 -57.75 -9.64 55.54
C MET A 1 -58.09 -8.15 55.60
N LYS A 2 -57.29 -7.28 54.99
CA LYS A 2 -57.49 -5.86 54.59
C LYS A 2 -56.14 -5.25 54.37
N LYS A 3 -55.65 -5.21 53.08
CA LYS A 3 -54.66 -4.23 52.50
C LYS A 3 -54.28 -4.71 51.09
N ALA A 4 -55.08 -4.32 50.16
CA ALA A 4 -54.67 -4.36 48.73
C ALA A 4 -55.71 -3.59 47.89
N ALA A 5 -55.71 -2.27 48.01
CA ALA A 5 -56.54 -1.42 47.15
C ALA A 5 -56.06 0.08 47.14
N SER A 6 -54.76 0.32 46.89
CA SER A 6 -54.30 1.74 46.82
C SER A 6 -53.11 1.98 45.84
N ALA A 7 -52.88 1.11 44.89
CA ALA A 7 -51.72 1.29 43.99
C ALA A 7 -52.06 1.43 42.47
N LYS A 8 -53.35 1.54 42.11
CA LYS A 8 -53.74 1.64 40.67
C LYS A 8 -54.09 3.04 40.16
N GLY A 9 -54.14 4.05 41.03
CA GLY A 9 -54.52 5.42 40.62
C GLY A 9 -53.36 6.33 40.15
N ALA A 10 -52.12 6.05 40.49
CA ALA A 10 -50.99 6.95 40.23
C ALA A 10 -50.27 6.70 38.89
N ALA A 11 -50.50 5.58 38.21
CA ALA A 11 -49.82 5.24 36.98
C ALA A 11 -50.45 5.81 35.70
N SER A 12 -51.72 6.25 35.75
CA SER A 12 -52.44 6.77 34.58
C SER A 12 -52.15 8.25 34.28
N ALA A 13 -51.86 9.05 35.31
CA ALA A 13 -51.63 10.50 35.16
C ALA A 13 -50.21 10.82 34.59
N LYS A 14 -49.23 9.95 34.79
CA LYS A 14 -47.84 10.15 34.21
C LYS A 14 -47.72 9.81 32.75
N LYS A 15 -48.60 8.99 32.18
CA LYS A 15 -48.54 8.59 30.75
C LYS A 15 -49.09 9.66 29.81
N THR A 16 -49.99 10.52 30.24
CA THR A 16 -50.57 11.60 29.43
C THR A 16 -49.71 12.86 29.37
N ALA A 17 -48.89 13.13 30.37
CA ALA A 17 -47.95 14.25 30.36
C ALA A 17 -46.73 13.98 29.42
N SER A 18 -46.21 12.74 29.36
CA SER A 18 -45.10 12.36 28.53
C SER A 18 -45.43 12.36 27.02
N ALA A 19 -46.69 12.10 26.65
CA ALA A 19 -47.11 12.09 25.23
C ALA A 19 -47.27 13.50 24.64
N LYS A 20 -47.50 14.53 25.44
CA LYS A 20 -47.59 15.92 24.97
C LYS A 20 -46.23 16.58 24.76
N GLU A 21 -45.22 16.25 25.55
CA GLU A 21 -43.84 16.79 25.36
C GLU A 21 -43.12 16.21 24.12
N THR A 22 -43.34 14.92 23.82
CA THR A 22 -42.73 14.29 22.65
C THR A 22 -43.34 14.75 21.32
N ALA A 23 -44.59 15.19 21.28
CA ALA A 23 -45.22 15.75 20.08
C ALA A 23 -44.72 17.18 19.75
N SER A 24 -44.42 18.01 20.77
CA SER A 24 -43.84 19.35 20.57
C SER A 24 -42.39 19.32 20.11
N ALA A 25 -41.59 18.36 20.59
CA ALA A 25 -40.19 18.22 20.17
C ALA A 25 -40.04 17.71 18.74
N LYS A 26 -40.93 16.86 18.23
CA LYS A 26 -40.90 16.40 16.83
C LYS A 26 -41.28 17.47 15.80
N GLY A 27 -42.13 18.39 16.14
CA GLY A 27 -42.52 19.53 15.28
C GLY A 27 -41.39 20.55 15.09
N ALA A 28 -40.59 20.81 16.12
CA ALA A 28 -39.46 21.74 16.07
C ALA A 28 -38.22 21.19 15.35
N ALA A 29 -38.01 19.86 15.34
CA ALA A 29 -36.93 19.22 14.63
C ALA A 29 -37.18 19.19 13.11
N SER A 30 -38.39 18.92 12.65
CA SER A 30 -38.75 18.87 11.24
C SER A 30 -38.61 20.22 10.51
N THR A 31 -38.92 21.35 11.19
CA THR A 31 -38.77 22.69 10.60
C THR A 31 -37.32 23.16 10.50
N LYS A 32 -36.43 22.70 11.39
CA LYS A 32 -34.97 22.98 11.30
C LYS A 32 -34.26 22.19 10.19
N GLU A 33 -34.66 20.96 9.93
CA GLU A 33 -34.08 20.14 8.87
C GLU A 33 -34.42 20.67 7.47
N THR A 34 -35.66 21.14 7.25
CA THR A 34 -36.05 21.72 5.95
C THR A 34 -35.40 23.07 5.66
N ALA A 35 -35.09 23.86 6.68
CA ALA A 35 -34.39 25.13 6.53
C ALA A 35 -32.89 24.90 6.22
N SER A 36 -32.27 23.89 6.83
CA SER A 36 -30.87 23.51 6.59
C SER A 36 -30.68 22.93 5.19
N ALA A 37 -31.61 22.10 4.71
CA ALA A 37 -31.57 21.53 3.35
C ALA A 37 -31.73 22.60 2.25
N LYS A 38 -32.59 23.60 2.45
CA LYS A 38 -32.74 24.73 1.51
C LYS A 38 -31.50 25.61 1.46
N LYS A 39 -30.80 25.83 2.58
CA LYS A 39 -29.54 26.59 2.61
C LYS A 39 -28.38 25.86 1.93
N ALA A 40 -28.31 24.54 2.06
CA ALA A 40 -27.31 23.72 1.37
C ALA A 40 -27.52 23.65 -0.15
N ALA A 41 -28.78 23.60 -0.61
CA ALA A 41 -29.10 23.60 -2.04
C ALA A 41 -28.77 24.96 -2.71
N SER A 42 -28.99 26.07 -2.01
CA SER A 42 -28.65 27.42 -2.48
C SER A 42 -27.12 27.61 -2.59
N ALA A 43 -26.35 27.09 -1.63
CA ALA A 43 -24.89 27.15 -1.65
C ALA A 43 -24.27 26.32 -2.81
N LYS A 44 -24.85 25.15 -3.11
CA LYS A 44 -24.41 24.33 -4.26
C LYS A 44 -24.63 25.03 -5.62
N LYS A 45 -25.74 25.77 -5.76
CA LYS A 45 -26.05 26.50 -7.01
C LYS A 45 -25.11 27.70 -7.23
N ALA A 46 -24.71 28.39 -6.16
CA ALA A 46 -23.74 29.48 -6.22
C ALA A 46 -22.29 29.01 -6.52
N ALA A 47 -21.89 27.84 -6.01
CA ALA A 47 -20.59 27.24 -6.28
C ALA A 47 -20.47 26.74 -7.73
N SER A 48 -21.54 26.22 -8.30
CA SER A 48 -21.60 25.77 -9.70
C SER A 48 -21.46 26.95 -10.68
N ALA A 49 -22.07 28.10 -10.40
CA ALA A 49 -21.97 29.31 -11.21
C ALA A 49 -20.56 29.93 -11.20
N LYS A 50 -19.87 29.92 -10.05
CA LYS A 50 -18.47 30.37 -9.95
C LYS A 50 -17.48 29.49 -10.73
N LYS A 51 -17.70 28.17 -10.78
CA LYS A 51 -16.87 27.23 -11.52
C LYS A 51 -16.98 27.39 -13.04
N ALA A 52 -18.17 27.73 -13.55
CA ALA A 52 -18.39 27.99 -14.98
C ALA A 52 -17.75 29.33 -15.44
N ALA A 53 -17.71 30.34 -14.58
CA ALA A 53 -17.05 31.63 -14.89
C ALA A 53 -15.52 31.52 -14.89
N SER A 54 -14.94 30.70 -14.01
CA SER A 54 -13.49 30.43 -13.96
C SER A 54 -12.97 29.66 -15.17
N ALA A 55 -13.75 28.69 -15.69
CA ALA A 55 -13.39 27.92 -16.88
C ALA A 55 -13.36 28.77 -18.16
N LYS A 56 -14.25 29.77 -18.30
CA LYS A 56 -14.24 30.71 -19.45
C LYS A 56 -13.03 31.65 -19.44
N LYS A 57 -12.50 32.01 -18.27
CA LYS A 57 -11.32 32.89 -18.15
C LYS A 57 -9.99 32.16 -18.44
N ALA A 58 -9.90 30.86 -18.15
CA ALA A 58 -8.75 30.02 -18.47
C ALA A 58 -8.62 29.74 -19.99
N ALA A 59 -9.74 29.54 -20.69
CA ALA A 59 -9.74 29.27 -22.13
C ALA A 59 -9.34 30.49 -22.99
N SER A 60 -9.43 31.74 -22.49
CA SER A 60 -9.00 32.93 -23.19
C SER A 60 -7.50 33.26 -23.01
N ALA A 61 -6.87 32.72 -21.96
CA ALA A 61 -5.44 32.92 -21.69
C ALA A 61 -4.54 32.02 -22.57
N THR A 62 -5.01 30.81 -22.90
CA THR A 62 -4.23 29.82 -23.67
C THR A 62 -4.09 30.23 -25.18
N LYS A 63 -4.98 31.04 -25.71
CA LYS A 63 -4.92 31.52 -27.13
C LYS A 63 -3.92 32.66 -27.36
N ARG A 64 -3.37 33.29 -26.31
CA ARG A 64 -2.45 34.42 -26.42
C ARG A 64 -0.96 34.04 -26.30
N ALA A 65 -0.65 32.80 -25.83
CA ALA A 65 0.72 32.34 -25.58
C ALA A 65 1.38 31.61 -26.76
N SER A 66 0.68 31.37 -27.87
CA SER A 66 1.19 30.57 -28.99
C SER A 66 1.76 31.35 -30.14
N LYS A 67 2.04 32.67 -30.00
CA LYS A 67 2.53 33.51 -31.10
C LYS A 67 3.90 34.21 -30.88
N THR A 68 4.65 33.90 -29.82
CA THR A 68 6.00 34.51 -29.63
C THR A 68 6.98 33.48 -29.07
N SER A 69 7.56 32.61 -29.88
CA SER A 69 8.93 32.12 -29.69
C SER A 69 9.44 31.38 -30.92
N ALA A 70 9.78 32.17 -31.92
CA ALA A 70 10.77 31.74 -32.90
C ALA A 70 11.82 32.84 -32.93
N ALA A 71 12.98 32.65 -32.35
CA ALA A 71 14.28 33.24 -32.58
C ALA A 71 15.05 33.47 -31.25
N LYS A 72 15.98 32.60 -30.93
CA LYS A 72 17.38 32.91 -30.66
C LYS A 72 18.14 31.65 -30.24
N LYS A 73 18.87 31.11 -31.18
CA LYS A 73 20.05 30.27 -30.93
C LYS A 73 21.24 31.23 -30.73
N ALA A 74 22.01 31.05 -29.68
CA ALA A 74 23.47 30.93 -29.68
C ALA A 74 24.07 31.06 -28.29
N SER A 75 24.93 30.09 -27.99
CA SER A 75 26.17 30.14 -27.20
C SER A 75 26.12 30.56 -25.72
N GLN A 76 26.38 29.62 -24.79
CA GLN A 76 27.68 29.52 -24.11
C GLN A 76 27.69 28.34 -23.16
N GLY A 77 28.71 27.49 -23.27
CA GLY A 77 28.92 26.35 -22.41
C GLY A 77 29.46 26.74 -21.04
N ALA A 78 28.97 26.12 -20.02
CA ALA A 78 29.63 25.99 -18.74
C ALA A 78 29.54 24.52 -18.31
N ALA A 79 30.70 23.90 -18.14
CA ALA A 79 30.84 22.52 -17.76
C ALA A 79 30.36 22.32 -16.31
N VAL A 80 29.23 21.64 -16.14
CA VAL A 80 28.81 21.09 -14.85
C VAL A 80 29.46 19.72 -14.69
N LYS A 81 30.33 19.57 -13.72
CA LYS A 81 30.95 18.30 -13.32
C LYS A 81 29.85 17.33 -12.89
N LYS A 82 29.66 16.26 -13.65
CA LYS A 82 28.79 15.13 -13.30
C LYS A 82 29.36 14.46 -12.05
N ALA A 83 28.55 14.34 -11.00
CA ALA A 83 28.77 13.39 -9.92
C ALA A 83 28.70 11.95 -10.45
N PRO A 84 29.46 11.01 -9.90
CA PRO A 84 29.50 9.65 -10.43
C PRO A 84 28.17 8.96 -10.15
N ALA A 85 27.55 8.44 -11.21
CA ALA A 85 26.37 7.60 -11.15
C ALA A 85 26.64 6.36 -10.27
N ALA A 86 25.77 6.12 -9.31
CA ALA A 86 25.77 4.90 -8.52
C ALA A 86 25.71 3.68 -9.47
N LYS A 87 26.73 2.82 -9.41
CA LYS A 87 26.78 1.57 -10.14
C LYS A 87 25.60 0.69 -9.74
N LYS A 88 24.63 0.50 -10.64
CA LYS A 88 23.61 -0.54 -10.52
C LYS A 88 24.33 -1.88 -10.52
N VAL A 89 24.31 -2.58 -9.40
CA VAL A 89 24.76 -3.96 -9.32
C VAL A 89 23.71 -4.81 -10.04
N ALA A 90 24.01 -5.20 -11.25
CA ALA A 90 23.21 -6.16 -12.00
C ALA A 90 23.46 -7.55 -11.39
N VAL A 91 22.47 -8.06 -10.67
CA VAL A 91 22.43 -9.48 -10.28
C VAL A 91 22.08 -10.28 -11.52
N ALA A 92 23.05 -10.96 -12.09
CA ALA A 92 22.86 -11.87 -13.22
C ALA A 92 21.94 -13.04 -12.81
N PRO A 93 20.92 -13.38 -13.60
CA PRO A 93 20.07 -14.53 -13.31
C PRO A 93 20.89 -15.84 -13.53
N LYS A 94 20.98 -16.66 -12.48
CA LYS A 94 21.48 -18.03 -12.61
C LYS A 94 20.56 -18.79 -13.57
N LYS A 95 21.11 -19.30 -14.69
CA LYS A 95 20.40 -20.14 -15.65
C LYS A 95 19.83 -21.37 -14.95
N ALA A 96 18.51 -21.41 -14.73
CA ALA A 96 17.78 -22.61 -14.38
C ALA A 96 16.94 -23.01 -15.60
N THR A 97 17.50 -23.88 -16.46
CA THR A 97 16.74 -24.56 -17.50
C THR A 97 16.09 -25.81 -16.90
N ALA A 98 14.86 -25.66 -16.43
CA ALA A 98 13.99 -26.78 -16.11
C ALA A 98 12.73 -26.69 -16.99
N ARG A 99 12.67 -27.61 -17.95
CA ARG A 99 11.55 -27.82 -18.88
C ARG A 99 10.37 -28.41 -18.09
N LEU A 100 9.34 -27.59 -17.84
CA LEU A 100 8.10 -28.05 -17.23
C LEU A 100 7.34 -28.94 -18.23
N LYS A 101 7.33 -30.25 -17.95
CA LYS A 101 6.35 -31.18 -18.52
C LYS A 101 5.02 -30.93 -17.81
N GLY A 102 3.98 -30.62 -18.58
CA GLY A 102 2.62 -30.52 -18.08
C GLY A 102 2.20 -31.85 -17.45
N THR A 103 1.93 -31.81 -16.17
CA THR A 103 1.29 -32.90 -15.42
C THR A 103 -0.10 -32.44 -15.03
N ALA A 104 -1.09 -33.30 -15.32
CA ALA A 104 -2.47 -33.16 -14.87
C ALA A 104 -2.55 -32.87 -13.36
N PRO A 105 -3.63 -32.22 -12.85
CA PRO A 105 -3.71 -31.84 -11.46
C PRO A 105 -3.68 -33.08 -10.56
N ALA A 106 -2.53 -33.30 -9.93
CA ALA A 106 -2.41 -34.32 -8.88
C ALA A 106 -3.34 -33.92 -7.74
N LYS A 107 -4.18 -34.86 -7.28
CA LYS A 107 -5.00 -34.70 -6.07
C LYS A 107 -4.11 -34.20 -4.94
N ALA A 108 -4.41 -33.03 -4.42
CA ALA A 108 -3.64 -32.43 -3.34
C ALA A 108 -3.72 -33.34 -2.10
N VAL A 109 -2.60 -33.93 -1.72
CA VAL A 109 -2.48 -34.64 -0.44
C VAL A 109 -2.32 -33.57 0.64
N VAL A 110 -3.40 -33.29 1.35
CA VAL A 110 -3.36 -32.40 2.51
C VAL A 110 -2.74 -33.20 3.66
N HIS A 111 -1.51 -32.85 4.04
CA HIS A 111 -0.90 -33.40 5.24
C HIS A 111 -1.56 -32.80 6.50
N PRO A 112 -1.92 -33.63 7.51
CA PRO A 112 -2.45 -33.12 8.76
C PRO A 112 -1.40 -32.28 9.52
N PRO A 113 -1.83 -31.29 10.32
CA PRO A 113 -1.00 -30.21 10.84
C PRO A 113 -0.26 -30.51 12.15
N GLY A 114 0.21 -31.70 12.40
CA GLY A 114 0.83 -32.07 13.68
C GLY A 114 2.29 -32.51 13.63
N ASP A 115 2.78 -33.01 12.49
CA ASP A 115 4.03 -33.78 12.44
C ASP A 115 5.10 -33.26 11.47
N GLU A 116 5.09 -31.98 11.11
CA GLU A 116 6.12 -31.46 10.22
C GLU A 116 7.42 -31.21 11.00
N SER A 117 8.48 -31.97 10.69
CA SER A 117 9.79 -31.73 11.29
C SER A 117 10.36 -30.35 10.90
N PRO A 118 11.24 -29.74 11.72
CA PRO A 118 11.86 -28.45 11.39
C PRO A 118 12.54 -28.45 10.01
N THR A 119 13.17 -29.56 9.62
CA THR A 119 13.78 -29.71 8.29
C THR A 119 12.74 -29.74 7.17
N ALA A 120 11.60 -30.39 7.36
CA ALA A 120 10.50 -30.43 6.41
C ALA A 120 9.89 -29.05 6.25
N LEU A 121 9.66 -28.32 7.33
CA LEU A 121 9.21 -26.93 7.33
C LEU A 121 10.14 -26.03 6.49
N VAL A 122 11.44 -26.07 6.73
CA VAL A 122 12.43 -25.28 5.97
C VAL A 122 12.36 -25.63 4.48
N ARG A 123 12.28 -26.91 4.12
CA ARG A 123 12.18 -27.35 2.72
C ARG A 123 10.89 -26.83 2.07
N ARG A 124 9.75 -26.95 2.75
CA ARG A 124 8.46 -26.48 2.25
C ARG A 124 8.45 -24.95 2.11
N ALA A 125 8.93 -24.22 3.11
CA ALA A 125 8.99 -22.76 3.09
C ALA A 125 9.84 -22.26 1.91
N ARG A 126 11.04 -22.80 1.74
CA ARG A 126 11.93 -22.46 0.62
C ARG A 126 11.37 -22.86 -0.74
N ARG A 127 10.62 -23.96 -0.81
CA ARG A 127 9.93 -24.37 -2.04
C ARG A 127 8.81 -23.39 -2.38
N ILE A 128 7.98 -22.99 -1.41
CA ILE A 128 6.95 -21.97 -1.61
C ILE A 128 7.59 -20.67 -2.15
N ASN A 129 8.68 -20.19 -1.55
CA ASN A 129 9.33 -18.97 -2.03
C ASN A 129 9.85 -19.09 -3.47
N ARG A 130 10.43 -20.24 -3.85
CA ARG A 130 10.87 -20.45 -5.25
C ARG A 130 9.70 -20.44 -6.23
N GLU A 131 8.59 -21.09 -5.90
CA GLU A 131 7.39 -21.08 -6.74
C GLU A 131 6.79 -19.68 -6.84
N LEU A 132 6.81 -18.92 -5.75
CA LEU A 132 6.37 -17.51 -5.78
C LEU A 132 7.33 -16.63 -6.61
N ALA A 133 8.64 -16.89 -6.61
CA ALA A 133 9.59 -16.18 -7.45
C ALA A 133 9.34 -16.44 -8.95
N GLU A 134 8.92 -17.65 -9.32
CA GLU A 134 8.52 -17.94 -10.70
C GLU A 134 7.22 -17.22 -11.08
N VAL A 135 6.28 -17.12 -10.14
CA VAL A 135 5.01 -16.40 -10.33
C VAL A 135 5.21 -14.90 -10.36
N PHE A 136 6.12 -14.36 -9.55
CA PHE A 136 6.39 -12.93 -9.38
C PHE A 136 7.86 -12.57 -9.63
N PRO A 137 8.41 -12.82 -10.82
CA PRO A 137 9.86 -12.74 -11.06
C PRO A 137 10.45 -11.32 -10.98
N TYR A 138 9.62 -10.30 -10.91
CA TYR A 138 10.00 -8.90 -10.76
C TYR A 138 9.22 -8.21 -9.64
N ALA A 139 8.89 -8.96 -8.57
CA ALA A 139 8.24 -8.39 -7.42
C ALA A 139 9.12 -7.28 -6.80
N HIS A 140 8.52 -6.13 -6.56
CA HIS A 140 9.16 -4.93 -6.04
C HIS A 140 8.16 -4.12 -5.21
N PRO A 141 8.58 -3.07 -4.49
CA PRO A 141 7.63 -2.17 -3.85
C PRO A 141 6.70 -1.53 -4.89
N GLU A 142 5.42 -1.39 -4.56
CA GLU A 142 4.43 -0.81 -5.47
C GLU A 142 4.34 0.72 -5.37
N LEU A 143 5.21 1.33 -4.55
CA LEU A 143 5.41 2.77 -4.46
C LEU A 143 6.34 3.24 -5.58
N ASP A 144 5.97 4.34 -6.25
CA ASP A 144 6.79 4.98 -7.27
C ASP A 144 7.81 5.91 -6.57
N PHE A 145 9.10 5.75 -6.90
CA PHE A 145 10.20 6.56 -6.36
C PHE A 145 11.42 6.52 -7.29
N GLU A 146 12.24 7.57 -7.25
CA GLU A 146 13.46 7.71 -8.05
C GLU A 146 14.74 7.63 -7.19
N ASN A 147 14.62 7.94 -5.90
CA ASN A 147 15.74 7.99 -4.97
C ASN A 147 15.34 7.57 -3.54
N PRO A 148 16.29 7.37 -2.61
CA PRO A 148 16.01 6.94 -1.25
C PRO A 148 15.12 7.91 -0.46
N PHE A 149 15.23 9.23 -0.68
CA PHE A 149 14.38 10.23 -0.03
C PHE A 149 12.92 10.08 -0.45
N GLN A 150 12.66 9.98 -1.75
CA GLN A 150 11.30 9.74 -2.25
C GLN A 150 10.72 8.43 -1.70
N LEU A 151 11.53 7.36 -1.61
CA LEU A 151 11.08 6.08 -1.07
C LEU A 151 10.69 6.18 0.40
N VAL A 152 11.52 6.81 1.27
CA VAL A 152 11.18 6.90 2.69
C VAL A 152 9.93 7.76 2.90
N VAL A 153 9.81 8.89 2.21
CA VAL A 153 8.62 9.76 2.26
C VAL A 153 7.37 9.00 1.78
N ALA A 154 7.42 8.38 0.60
CA ALA A 154 6.30 7.60 0.06
C ALA A 154 5.87 6.46 1.00
N THR A 155 6.85 5.78 1.63
CA THR A 155 6.57 4.70 2.58
C THR A 155 5.91 5.24 3.87
N VAL A 156 6.33 6.39 4.38
CA VAL A 156 5.64 7.05 5.51
C VAL A 156 4.22 7.45 5.12
N LEU A 157 4.02 7.97 3.91
CA LEU A 157 2.70 8.34 3.40
C LEU A 157 1.77 7.13 3.18
N SER A 158 2.31 5.94 2.95
CA SER A 158 1.51 4.72 2.73
C SER A 158 0.85 4.18 4.00
N ALA A 159 1.16 4.72 5.18
CA ALA A 159 0.52 4.34 6.43
C ALA A 159 -1.01 4.56 6.35
N GLN A 160 -1.79 3.47 6.45
CA GLN A 160 -3.26 3.46 6.32
C GLN A 160 -3.78 4.08 5.00
N THR A 161 -2.99 4.01 3.94
CA THR A 161 -3.34 4.53 2.61
C THR A 161 -2.89 3.51 1.56
N THR A 162 -3.60 3.42 0.45
CA THR A 162 -3.21 2.54 -0.66
C THR A 162 -2.01 3.11 -1.42
N ASP A 163 -1.13 2.22 -1.91
CA ASP A 163 0.04 2.63 -2.70
C ASP A 163 -0.39 3.44 -3.95
N LEU A 164 -1.49 3.03 -4.61
CA LEU A 164 -2.09 3.78 -5.71
C LEU A 164 -2.38 5.25 -5.34
N ARG A 165 -2.96 5.50 -4.16
CA ARG A 165 -3.27 6.86 -3.70
C ARG A 165 -1.99 7.65 -3.41
N VAL A 166 -1.00 7.01 -2.83
CA VAL A 166 0.32 7.63 -2.60
C VAL A 166 0.95 8.01 -3.95
N ASN A 167 1.01 7.09 -4.90
CA ASN A 167 1.57 7.31 -6.24
C ASN A 167 0.85 8.41 -7.05
N GLN A 168 -0.45 8.64 -6.79
CA GLN A 168 -1.20 9.75 -7.36
C GLN A 168 -0.89 11.11 -6.70
N THR A 169 -0.37 11.10 -5.48
CA THR A 169 -0.14 12.31 -4.67
C THR A 169 1.31 12.76 -4.71
N THR A 170 2.24 11.82 -4.64
CA THR A 170 3.69 12.10 -4.53
C THR A 170 4.30 12.88 -5.70
N PRO A 171 3.85 12.77 -6.97
CA PRO A 171 4.40 13.58 -8.04
C PRO A 171 4.26 15.09 -7.80
N SER A 172 3.11 15.53 -7.28
CA SER A 172 2.90 16.96 -6.94
C SER A 172 3.75 17.38 -5.74
N LEU A 173 3.97 16.49 -4.77
CA LEU A 173 4.83 16.76 -3.63
C LEU A 173 6.30 16.93 -4.05
N PHE A 174 6.83 15.97 -4.80
CA PHE A 174 8.24 15.96 -5.21
C PHE A 174 8.56 16.96 -6.32
N ALA A 175 7.57 17.38 -7.12
CA ALA A 175 7.74 18.49 -8.05
C ALA A 175 7.95 19.83 -7.32
N LYS A 176 7.34 20.00 -6.13
CA LYS A 176 7.46 21.22 -5.34
C LYS A 176 8.60 21.16 -4.32
N TYR A 177 8.87 20.00 -3.77
CA TYR A 177 9.86 19.74 -2.73
C TYR A 177 10.74 18.53 -3.12
N PRO A 178 11.67 18.71 -4.07
CA PRO A 178 12.46 17.61 -4.64
C PRO A 178 13.52 17.05 -3.69
N ALA A 179 14.00 17.84 -2.72
CA ALA A 179 15.05 17.48 -1.78
C ALA A 179 14.57 17.55 -0.31
N PRO A 180 15.29 16.92 0.62
CA PRO A 180 15.01 17.03 2.06
C PRO A 180 14.97 18.47 2.55
N GLU A 181 15.89 19.32 2.10
CA GLU A 181 16.01 20.72 2.47
C GLU A 181 14.73 21.49 2.11
N ASP A 182 14.19 21.26 0.91
CA ASP A 182 12.97 21.92 0.43
C ASP A 182 11.77 21.54 1.29
N LEU A 183 11.62 20.25 1.60
CA LEU A 183 10.50 19.78 2.40
C LEU A 183 10.66 20.12 3.90
N ALA A 184 11.90 20.24 4.40
CA ALA A 184 12.19 20.70 5.76
C ALA A 184 11.80 22.16 5.98
N ALA A 185 11.96 23.01 4.95
CA ALA A 185 11.60 24.43 4.96
C ALA A 185 10.15 24.70 4.49
N ALA A 186 9.40 23.66 4.13
CA ALA A 186 8.07 23.80 3.53
C ALA A 186 7.05 24.40 4.51
N ASN A 187 6.10 25.19 3.96
CA ASN A 187 4.91 25.63 4.71
C ASN A 187 4.00 24.43 4.97
N PRO A 188 3.68 24.12 6.25
CA PRO A 188 2.84 22.98 6.59
C PRO A 188 1.45 22.99 5.93
N GLU A 189 0.80 24.15 5.80
CA GLU A 189 -0.53 24.25 5.18
C GLU A 189 -0.51 23.85 3.70
N GLU A 190 0.55 24.23 2.97
CA GLU A 190 0.71 23.84 1.57
C GLU A 190 0.95 22.33 1.41
N VAL A 191 1.76 21.74 2.30
CA VAL A 191 1.99 20.31 2.31
C VAL A 191 0.71 19.56 2.69
N GLU A 192 -0.07 20.06 3.66
CA GLU A 192 -1.37 19.49 4.02
C GLU A 192 -2.34 19.47 2.84
N GLU A 193 -2.40 20.54 2.05
CA GLU A 193 -3.27 20.59 0.88
C GLU A 193 -2.85 19.54 -0.17
N ILE A 194 -1.56 19.37 -0.43
CA ILE A 194 -1.05 18.34 -1.33
C ILE A 194 -1.39 16.93 -0.79
N LEU A 195 -1.18 16.70 0.50
CA LEU A 195 -1.36 15.38 1.13
C LEU A 195 -2.81 15.04 1.50
N ARG A 196 -3.75 15.98 1.39
CA ARG A 196 -5.18 15.78 1.72
C ARG A 196 -5.78 14.49 1.14
N PRO A 197 -5.48 14.08 -0.11
CA PRO A 197 -6.00 12.84 -0.68
C PRO A 197 -5.53 11.56 0.03
N CYS A 198 -4.40 11.62 0.73
CA CYS A 198 -3.83 10.46 1.44
C CYS A 198 -4.52 10.12 2.76
N GLY A 199 -5.44 10.97 3.24
CA GLY A 199 -6.02 10.82 4.58
C GLY A 199 -4.99 11.01 5.70
N PHE A 200 -5.44 11.27 6.93
CA PHE A 200 -4.56 11.59 8.07
C PHE A 200 -3.47 12.63 7.74
N PHE A 201 -3.78 13.52 6.81
CA PHE A 201 -2.82 14.41 6.14
C PHE A 201 -2.06 15.30 7.13
N ARG A 202 -2.68 15.80 8.20
CA ARG A 202 -2.00 16.62 9.23
C ARG A 202 -0.88 15.85 9.94
N ALA A 203 -1.17 14.61 10.35
CA ALA A 203 -0.16 13.77 11.00
C ALA A 203 0.96 13.39 9.99
N LYS A 204 0.60 13.10 8.76
CA LYS A 204 1.55 12.80 7.69
C LYS A 204 2.42 13.99 7.34
N THR A 205 1.85 15.19 7.24
CA THR A 205 2.60 16.44 7.05
C THR A 205 3.62 16.64 8.15
N LYS A 206 3.20 16.53 9.42
CA LYS A 206 4.12 16.62 10.55
C LYS A 206 5.25 15.60 10.47
N SER A 207 4.92 14.34 10.06
CA SER A 207 5.92 13.28 9.93
C SER A 207 6.91 13.55 8.80
N VAL A 208 6.46 13.93 7.59
CA VAL A 208 7.37 14.12 6.45
C VAL A 208 8.21 15.39 6.56
N ILE A 209 7.67 16.49 7.12
CA ILE A 209 8.46 17.69 7.40
C ILE A 209 9.47 17.40 8.53
N GLY A 210 9.04 16.74 9.61
CA GLY A 210 9.93 16.37 10.70
C GLY A 210 11.03 15.40 10.28
N LEU A 211 10.69 14.40 9.45
CA LEU A 211 11.66 13.49 8.82
C LEU A 211 12.70 14.27 7.98
N SER A 212 12.24 15.21 7.16
CA SER A 212 13.14 16.00 6.31
C SER A 212 14.06 16.90 7.11
N LYS A 213 13.56 17.52 8.20
CA LYS A 213 14.40 18.28 9.15
C LYS A 213 15.46 17.40 9.78
N ALA A 214 15.07 16.22 10.29
CA ALA A 214 16.04 15.29 10.88
C ALA A 214 17.08 14.80 9.86
N LEU A 215 16.70 14.61 8.59
CA LEU A 215 17.66 14.26 7.53
C LEU A 215 18.68 15.40 7.33
N VAL A 216 18.24 16.65 7.28
CA VAL A 216 19.12 17.80 7.11
C VAL A 216 20.02 18.01 8.32
N GLU A 217 19.45 17.98 9.52
CA GLU A 217 20.14 18.30 10.77
C GLU A 217 21.11 17.20 11.20
N ASP A 218 20.70 15.92 11.12
CA ASP A 218 21.46 14.80 11.66
C ASP A 218 22.26 14.03 10.60
N PHE A 219 21.88 14.12 9.32
CA PHE A 219 22.43 13.28 8.24
C PHE A 219 22.86 14.09 7.00
N GLY A 220 22.95 15.41 7.09
CA GLY A 220 23.41 16.27 6.00
C GLY A 220 22.56 16.21 4.72
N GLY A 221 21.26 15.94 4.86
CA GLY A 221 20.32 15.78 3.74
C GLY A 221 20.29 14.38 3.13
N GLU A 222 21.13 13.45 3.58
CA GLU A 222 21.20 12.10 3.03
C GLU A 222 20.33 11.12 3.85
N VAL A 223 19.72 10.15 3.18
CA VAL A 223 18.98 9.06 3.86
C VAL A 223 19.99 8.05 4.41
N PRO A 224 19.99 7.76 5.73
CA PRO A 224 20.96 6.84 6.30
C PRO A 224 20.69 5.39 5.87
N GLY A 225 21.74 4.67 5.51
CA GLY A 225 21.68 3.25 5.13
C GLY A 225 21.74 2.28 6.30
N ARG A 226 21.36 2.64 7.53
CA ARG A 226 21.40 1.79 8.71
C ARG A 226 20.05 1.76 9.42
N LEU A 227 19.67 0.60 9.94
CA LEU A 227 18.39 0.41 10.63
C LEU A 227 18.28 1.35 11.85
N GLU A 228 19.34 1.40 12.64
CA GLU A 228 19.41 2.16 13.89
C GLU A 228 19.22 3.67 13.68
N ASP A 229 19.61 4.17 12.52
CA ASP A 229 19.48 5.58 12.15
C ASP A 229 18.12 5.86 11.50
N LEU A 230 17.67 4.98 10.63
CA LEU A 230 16.36 5.13 10.00
C LEU A 230 15.19 5.17 10.99
N VAL A 231 15.25 4.35 12.04
CA VAL A 231 14.14 4.30 13.03
C VAL A 231 14.13 5.51 13.98
N LYS A 232 15.16 6.36 13.96
CA LYS A 232 15.16 7.65 14.68
C LYS A 232 14.33 8.71 13.94
N LEU A 233 14.16 8.55 12.63
CA LEU A 233 13.47 9.52 11.79
C LEU A 233 11.96 9.54 12.13
N PRO A 234 11.33 10.73 12.23
CA PRO A 234 9.91 10.87 12.50
C PRO A 234 9.02 10.08 11.49
N GLY A 235 8.13 9.23 12.01
CA GLY A 235 7.23 8.42 11.19
C GLY A 235 7.86 7.16 10.57
N VAL A 236 9.14 6.90 10.83
CA VAL A 236 9.85 5.71 10.33
C VAL A 236 9.92 4.66 11.42
N GLY A 237 9.08 3.64 11.31
CA GLY A 237 9.19 2.43 12.14
C GLY A 237 10.07 1.36 11.48
N ARG A 238 10.32 0.26 12.20
CA ARG A 238 11.15 -0.87 11.74
C ARG A 238 10.72 -1.39 10.36
N LYS A 239 9.43 -1.56 10.14
CA LYS A 239 8.88 -1.97 8.82
C LYS A 239 9.27 -0.99 7.70
N THR A 240 9.09 0.31 7.92
CA THR A 240 9.45 1.35 6.94
C THR A 240 10.95 1.34 6.67
N ALA A 241 11.76 1.21 7.71
CA ALA A 241 13.22 1.13 7.60
C ALA A 241 13.66 -0.06 6.73
N PHE A 242 13.06 -1.24 6.88
CA PHE A 242 13.39 -2.40 6.03
C PHE A 242 12.95 -2.24 4.58
N VAL A 243 11.82 -1.58 4.31
CA VAL A 243 11.46 -1.22 2.94
C VAL A 243 12.55 -0.36 2.30
N VAL A 244 13.01 0.68 3.01
CA VAL A 244 14.06 1.58 2.51
C VAL A 244 15.39 0.85 2.35
N LEU A 245 15.83 0.10 3.36
CA LEU A 245 17.10 -0.64 3.34
C LEU A 245 17.15 -1.65 2.20
N GLY A 246 16.09 -2.43 2.02
CA GLY A 246 16.04 -3.46 0.98
C GLY A 246 16.03 -2.89 -0.43
N ASN A 247 15.26 -1.82 -0.66
CA ASN A 247 14.98 -1.33 -2.01
C ASN A 247 15.89 -0.17 -2.46
N ALA A 248 16.39 0.63 -1.53
CA ALA A 248 17.30 1.74 -1.86
C ALA A 248 18.77 1.40 -1.63
N PHE A 249 19.08 0.52 -0.69
CA PHE A 249 20.47 0.22 -0.28
C PHE A 249 20.90 -1.23 -0.52
N GLY A 250 20.00 -2.10 -1.01
CA GLY A 250 20.30 -3.53 -1.22
C GLY A 250 20.65 -4.27 0.08
N ARG A 251 20.25 -3.73 1.25
CA ARG A 251 20.51 -4.34 2.57
C ARG A 251 19.34 -5.25 2.94
N PRO A 252 19.56 -6.54 3.09
CA PRO A 252 18.49 -7.49 3.34
C PRO A 252 17.72 -7.21 4.63
N GLY A 253 16.39 -7.22 4.54
CA GLY A 253 15.49 -7.10 5.67
C GLY A 253 14.13 -7.73 5.37
N ILE A 254 13.48 -8.28 6.40
CA ILE A 254 12.13 -8.85 6.25
C ILE A 254 11.11 -7.80 6.60
N THR A 255 10.28 -7.43 5.62
CA THR A 255 9.18 -6.49 5.81
C THR A 255 7.93 -7.23 6.28
N VAL A 256 7.65 -7.18 7.59
CA VAL A 256 6.46 -7.81 8.17
C VAL A 256 5.28 -6.83 8.13
N ASP A 257 4.49 -6.89 7.06
CA ASP A 257 3.21 -6.17 6.95
C ASP A 257 2.02 -7.09 7.27
N THR A 258 0.80 -6.56 7.17
CA THR A 258 -0.42 -7.34 7.44
C THR A 258 -0.63 -8.50 6.46
N HIS A 259 -0.15 -8.40 5.21
CA HIS A 259 -0.17 -9.49 4.24
C HIS A 259 0.85 -10.55 4.60
N PHE A 260 2.09 -10.15 4.85
CA PHE A 260 3.17 -11.03 5.23
C PHE A 260 2.82 -11.82 6.50
N GLN A 261 2.45 -11.14 7.59
CA GLN A 261 2.03 -11.75 8.85
C GLN A 261 0.91 -12.79 8.66
N ARG A 262 -0.13 -12.43 7.89
CA ARG A 262 -1.24 -13.34 7.62
C ARG A 262 -0.78 -14.61 6.90
N LEU A 263 0.06 -14.47 5.88
CA LEU A 263 0.45 -15.58 5.05
C LEU A 263 1.42 -16.54 5.76
N VAL A 264 2.44 -16.03 6.42
CA VAL A 264 3.40 -16.88 7.14
C VAL A 264 2.73 -17.69 8.25
N ARG A 265 1.71 -17.15 8.91
CA ARG A 265 0.87 -17.88 9.86
C ARG A 265 -0.05 -18.88 9.16
N ARG A 266 -0.68 -18.52 8.06
CA ARG A 266 -1.54 -19.40 7.27
C ARG A 266 -0.74 -20.58 6.70
N TRP A 267 0.51 -20.35 6.32
CA TRP A 267 1.43 -21.41 5.88
C TRP A 267 2.09 -22.15 7.04
N ARG A 268 1.79 -21.77 8.27
CA ARG A 268 2.36 -22.37 9.48
C ARG A 268 3.89 -22.33 9.50
N TRP A 269 4.48 -21.27 8.98
CA TRP A 269 5.91 -21.04 9.12
C TRP A 269 6.24 -20.54 10.52
N THR A 270 5.30 -19.89 11.20
CA THR A 270 5.37 -19.46 12.60
C THR A 270 3.97 -19.33 13.20
N GLY A 271 3.86 -19.51 14.52
CA GLY A 271 2.66 -19.19 15.31
C GLY A 271 2.69 -17.78 15.89
N GLU A 272 3.81 -17.05 15.75
CA GLU A 272 3.99 -15.73 16.32
C GLU A 272 3.02 -14.69 15.76
N THR A 273 2.68 -13.68 16.59
CA THR A 273 1.79 -12.58 16.24
C THR A 273 2.48 -11.22 16.31
N ASP A 274 3.56 -11.14 17.05
CA ASP A 274 4.40 -9.95 17.14
C ASP A 274 5.29 -9.83 15.89
N PRO A 275 5.33 -8.66 15.21
CA PRO A 275 6.09 -8.50 13.98
C PRO A 275 7.59 -8.77 14.12
N ASP A 276 8.22 -8.39 15.23
CA ASP A 276 9.67 -8.59 15.44
C ASP A 276 9.98 -10.07 15.68
N LYS A 277 9.10 -10.78 16.39
CA LYS A 277 9.21 -12.25 16.57
C LYS A 277 8.96 -12.99 15.25
N ILE A 278 8.00 -12.54 14.44
CA ILE A 278 7.78 -13.10 13.10
C ILE A 278 9.04 -12.91 12.24
N GLU A 279 9.62 -11.70 12.22
CA GLU A 279 10.87 -11.42 11.51
C GLU A 279 11.96 -12.41 11.90
N ALA A 280 12.20 -12.58 13.20
CA ALA A 280 13.22 -13.48 13.71
C ALA A 280 12.95 -14.96 13.34
N ALA A 281 11.70 -15.42 13.49
CA ALA A 281 11.29 -16.79 13.14
C ALA A 281 11.47 -17.08 11.64
N ILE A 282 11.03 -16.16 10.79
CA ILE A 282 11.15 -16.31 9.34
C ILE A 282 12.61 -16.17 8.89
N GLY A 283 13.37 -15.26 9.52
CA GLY A 283 14.80 -15.11 9.26
C GLY A 283 15.61 -16.39 9.50
N ALA A 284 15.19 -17.24 10.44
CA ALA A 284 15.80 -18.54 10.68
C ALA A 284 15.50 -19.59 9.56
N LEU A 285 14.43 -19.42 8.78
CA LEU A 285 14.07 -20.36 7.71
C LEU A 285 14.78 -20.08 6.38
N PHE A 286 15.21 -18.82 6.14
CA PHE A 286 15.72 -18.37 4.85
C PHE A 286 17.11 -17.75 4.96
N PRO A 287 17.97 -17.94 3.92
CA PRO A 287 19.21 -17.20 3.82
C PRO A 287 18.97 -15.69 3.81
N LYS A 288 19.87 -14.92 4.44
CA LYS A 288 19.72 -13.48 4.58
C LYS A 288 19.55 -12.74 3.26
N ASN A 289 20.22 -13.21 2.21
CA ASN A 289 20.14 -12.60 0.87
C ASN A 289 18.76 -12.72 0.22
N ASP A 290 17.91 -13.64 0.67
CA ASP A 290 16.57 -13.85 0.12
C ASP A 290 15.51 -12.97 0.80
N TRP A 291 15.81 -12.30 1.91
CA TRP A 291 14.82 -11.68 2.81
C TRP A 291 14.00 -10.57 2.15
N THR A 292 14.62 -9.73 1.34
CA THR A 292 13.91 -8.62 0.65
C THR A 292 12.96 -9.17 -0.41
N ASP A 293 13.46 -10.06 -1.27
CA ASP A 293 12.66 -10.67 -2.35
C ASP A 293 11.54 -11.55 -1.77
N LEU A 294 11.82 -12.33 -0.73
CA LEU A 294 10.82 -13.08 0.02
C LEU A 294 9.68 -12.17 0.50
N SER A 295 10.02 -11.00 1.06
CA SER A 295 9.02 -10.05 1.53
C SER A 295 8.11 -9.59 0.39
N HIS A 296 8.68 -9.27 -0.77
CA HIS A 296 7.90 -8.86 -1.94
C HIS A 296 7.04 -10.00 -2.49
N HIS A 297 7.58 -11.22 -2.63
CA HIS A 297 6.83 -12.38 -3.11
C HIS A 297 5.62 -12.68 -2.22
N VAL A 298 5.81 -12.70 -0.89
CA VAL A 298 4.75 -12.97 0.08
C VAL A 298 3.69 -11.87 0.07
N ILE A 299 4.10 -10.60 0.08
CA ILE A 299 3.18 -9.46 0.06
C ILE A 299 2.36 -9.45 -1.24
N TRP A 300 3.01 -9.64 -2.38
CA TRP A 300 2.34 -9.69 -3.68
C TRP A 300 1.34 -10.83 -3.77
N HIS A 301 1.69 -12.02 -3.28
CA HIS A 301 0.78 -13.14 -3.21
C HIS A 301 -0.43 -12.84 -2.31
N GLY A 302 -0.18 -12.19 -1.18
CA GLY A 302 -1.24 -11.77 -0.24
C GLY A 302 -2.18 -10.71 -0.79
N ARG A 303 -1.69 -9.83 -1.64
CA ARG A 303 -2.49 -8.78 -2.29
C ARG A 303 -3.33 -9.34 -3.43
N ARG A 304 -2.80 -10.29 -4.21
CA ARG A 304 -3.38 -10.74 -5.48
C ARG A 304 -4.19 -12.02 -5.40
N ILE A 305 -3.78 -12.96 -4.56
CA ILE A 305 -4.32 -14.33 -4.54
C ILE A 305 -4.85 -14.72 -3.18
N CYS A 306 -3.99 -14.67 -2.15
CA CYS A 306 -4.33 -15.14 -0.82
C CYS A 306 -4.92 -14.02 0.06
N HIS A 307 -6.15 -13.59 -0.25
CA HIS A 307 -6.82 -12.49 0.45
C HIS A 307 -7.14 -12.83 1.91
N ALA A 308 -7.40 -11.79 2.73
CA ALA A 308 -7.82 -11.96 4.12
C ALA A 308 -9.16 -12.68 4.23
N ARG A 309 -10.11 -12.27 3.37
CA ARG A 309 -11.41 -12.92 3.22
C ARG A 309 -11.47 -13.60 1.86
N LYS A 310 -11.95 -14.84 1.80
CA LYS A 310 -12.12 -15.65 0.57
C LYS A 310 -10.84 -15.69 -0.29
N PRO A 311 -9.74 -16.29 0.19
CA PRO A 311 -8.57 -16.51 -0.66
C PRO A 311 -8.91 -17.38 -1.87
N ALA A 312 -8.25 -17.13 -3.00
CA ALA A 312 -8.46 -17.81 -4.26
C ALA A 312 -7.69 -19.14 -4.30
N CYS A 313 -8.04 -20.09 -3.44
CA CYS A 313 -7.31 -21.36 -3.25
C CYS A 313 -7.26 -22.20 -4.53
N GLY A 314 -8.37 -22.27 -5.31
CA GLY A 314 -8.43 -23.05 -6.56
C GLY A 314 -7.61 -22.46 -7.72
N ALA A 315 -7.16 -21.20 -7.61
CA ALA A 315 -6.29 -20.56 -8.59
C ALA A 315 -4.89 -20.25 -7.99
N CYS A 316 -4.55 -20.85 -6.85
CA CYS A 316 -3.31 -20.60 -6.14
C CYS A 316 -2.17 -21.47 -6.65
N PRO A 317 -1.04 -20.92 -7.14
CA PRO A 317 0.05 -21.69 -7.70
C PRO A 317 0.74 -22.60 -6.66
N ILE A 318 0.66 -22.24 -5.37
CA ILE A 318 1.26 -23.01 -4.27
C ILE A 318 0.24 -23.88 -3.52
N ALA A 319 -0.94 -24.11 -4.09
CA ALA A 319 -1.99 -24.93 -3.47
C ALA A 319 -1.48 -26.28 -2.93
N PRO A 320 -0.65 -27.06 -3.67
CA PRO A 320 -0.15 -28.35 -3.19
C PRO A 320 0.78 -28.28 -1.96
N LEU A 321 1.34 -27.09 -1.66
CA LEU A 321 2.26 -26.86 -0.56
C LEU A 321 1.60 -26.15 0.62
N CYS A 322 0.34 -25.73 0.46
CA CYS A 322 -0.35 -24.87 1.42
C CYS A 322 -1.13 -25.70 2.45
N PRO A 323 -0.77 -25.67 3.76
CA PRO A 323 -1.51 -26.40 4.80
C PRO A 323 -2.89 -25.78 5.09
N ALA A 324 -3.14 -24.55 4.60
CA ALA A 324 -4.41 -23.84 4.73
C ALA A 324 -5.26 -23.92 3.44
N TYR A 325 -4.93 -24.83 2.52
CA TYR A 325 -5.76 -25.04 1.33
C TYR A 325 -7.17 -25.44 1.75
N GLY A 326 -8.16 -24.79 1.20
CA GLY A 326 -9.57 -25.00 1.57
C GLY A 326 -10.17 -23.94 2.49
N GLU A 327 -9.36 -23.02 3.07
CA GLU A 327 -9.90 -21.87 3.81
C GLU A 327 -10.62 -20.85 2.92
N GLY A 328 -10.48 -20.96 1.61
CA GLY A 328 -11.10 -20.08 0.63
C GLY A 328 -11.82 -20.81 -0.50
N GLU A 329 -12.03 -20.13 -1.62
CA GLU A 329 -12.66 -20.71 -2.80
C GLU A 329 -11.73 -21.72 -3.46
N THR A 330 -12.18 -22.96 -3.59
CA THR A 330 -11.40 -24.09 -4.15
C THR A 330 -11.79 -24.45 -5.57
N ASP A 331 -12.97 -24.02 -6.06
CA ASP A 331 -13.36 -24.19 -7.44
C ASP A 331 -12.47 -23.30 -8.32
N PRO A 332 -11.73 -23.83 -9.31
CA PRO A 332 -10.77 -23.05 -10.10
C PRO A 332 -11.40 -21.89 -10.84
N GLU A 333 -12.57 -22.05 -11.43
CA GLU A 333 -13.21 -21.00 -12.23
C GLU A 333 -13.77 -19.87 -11.35
N LYS A 334 -14.28 -20.22 -10.16
CA LYS A 334 -14.70 -19.21 -9.18
C LYS A 334 -13.50 -18.52 -8.55
N ALA A 335 -12.44 -19.25 -8.24
CA ALA A 335 -11.23 -18.70 -7.66
C ALA A 335 -10.52 -17.73 -8.62
N LYS A 336 -10.46 -18.00 -9.92
CA LYS A 336 -9.92 -17.08 -10.93
C LYS A 336 -10.61 -15.70 -10.88
N LYS A 337 -11.92 -15.65 -10.62
CA LYS A 337 -12.67 -14.39 -10.49
C LYS A 337 -12.33 -13.58 -9.23
N LEU A 338 -11.70 -14.21 -8.25
CA LEU A 338 -11.25 -13.55 -7.01
C LEU A 338 -9.84 -12.97 -7.12
N LEU A 339 -9.09 -13.28 -8.17
CA LEU A 339 -7.75 -12.74 -8.36
C LEU A 339 -7.80 -11.22 -8.49
N LYS A 340 -6.90 -10.53 -7.78
CA LYS A 340 -6.82 -9.07 -7.80
C LYS A 340 -5.53 -8.61 -8.45
N TYR A 341 -5.65 -7.52 -9.14
CA TYR A 341 -4.54 -6.86 -9.83
C TYR A 341 -4.41 -5.44 -9.30
N GLU A 342 -3.23 -4.88 -9.44
CA GLU A 342 -2.91 -3.56 -8.94
C GLU A 342 -3.03 -2.50 -10.01
N LYS A 343 -3.00 -1.23 -9.57
CA LYS A 343 -3.12 -0.06 -10.46
C LYS A 343 -4.33 -0.11 -11.40
N GLY A 344 -5.45 -0.72 -10.94
CA GLY A 344 -6.68 -0.80 -11.73
C GLY A 344 -6.63 -1.77 -12.91
N GLY A 345 -5.69 -2.71 -12.93
CA GLY A 345 -5.60 -3.75 -13.96
C GLY A 345 -6.82 -4.67 -13.98
N PHE A 346 -7.15 -5.20 -15.16
CA PHE A 346 -8.19 -6.20 -15.33
C PHE A 346 -7.74 -7.58 -14.81
N PRO A 347 -8.66 -8.47 -14.46
CA PRO A 347 -8.35 -9.86 -14.13
C PRO A 347 -7.43 -10.50 -15.19
N GLY A 348 -6.32 -11.11 -14.77
CA GLY A 348 -5.32 -11.68 -15.68
C GLY A 348 -4.23 -10.72 -16.13
N GLN A 349 -4.40 -9.41 -15.97
CA GLN A 349 -3.38 -8.44 -16.35
C GLN A 349 -2.25 -8.41 -15.32
N ARG A 350 -1.02 -8.42 -15.81
CA ARG A 350 0.20 -8.25 -15.02
C ARG A 350 0.72 -6.83 -15.13
N LEU A 351 1.46 -6.40 -14.11
CA LEU A 351 2.30 -5.21 -14.25
C LEU A 351 3.30 -5.42 -15.39
N LYS A 352 3.61 -4.36 -16.13
CA LYS A 352 4.69 -4.42 -17.12
C LYS A 352 6.00 -4.73 -16.39
N PRO A 353 6.81 -5.68 -16.90
CA PRO A 353 8.12 -5.93 -16.35
C PRO A 353 8.97 -4.65 -16.41
N PRO A 354 9.84 -4.39 -15.41
CA PRO A 354 10.82 -3.32 -15.49
C PRO A 354 11.72 -3.50 -16.72
N GLN A 355 12.09 -2.41 -17.39
CA GLN A 355 12.96 -2.48 -18.57
C GLN A 355 14.28 -3.19 -18.27
N ALA A 356 14.88 -2.90 -17.12
CA ALA A 356 16.11 -3.58 -16.68
C ALA A 356 15.96 -5.10 -16.54
N TYR A 357 14.78 -5.61 -16.20
CA TYR A 357 14.49 -7.04 -16.17
C TYR A 357 14.43 -7.64 -17.58
N LEU A 358 13.79 -6.91 -18.53
CA LEU A 358 13.74 -7.34 -19.95
C LEU A 358 15.12 -7.30 -20.60
N ASP A 359 15.90 -6.25 -20.33
CA ASP A 359 17.27 -6.09 -20.84
C ASP A 359 18.21 -7.21 -20.34
N ALA A 360 17.93 -7.74 -19.14
CA ALA A 360 18.62 -8.91 -18.60
C ALA A 360 18.13 -10.26 -19.18
N GLY A 361 17.25 -10.22 -20.20
CA GLY A 361 16.70 -11.42 -20.84
C GLY A 361 15.50 -12.03 -20.10
N GLY A 362 14.92 -11.32 -19.15
CA GLY A 362 13.72 -11.73 -18.44
C GLY A 362 12.49 -11.74 -19.36
N LYS A 363 11.60 -12.69 -19.15
CA LYS A 363 10.36 -12.80 -19.92
C LYS A 363 9.17 -12.31 -19.10
N PRO A 364 8.17 -11.63 -19.71
CA PRO A 364 6.94 -11.29 -19.02
C PRO A 364 6.33 -12.53 -18.39
N ALA A 365 5.95 -12.41 -17.11
CA ALA A 365 5.29 -13.51 -16.42
C ALA A 365 3.89 -13.77 -17.04
N PRO A 366 3.44 -15.03 -17.09
CA PRO A 366 2.11 -15.37 -17.60
C PRO A 366 0.99 -14.74 -16.73
N PRO A 367 -0.23 -14.58 -17.25
CA PRO A 367 -1.36 -14.13 -16.47
C PRO A 367 -1.57 -14.98 -15.21
N LEU A 368 -2.01 -14.36 -14.11
CA LEU A 368 -2.36 -15.11 -12.90
C LEU A 368 -3.53 -16.07 -13.20
N GLY A 369 -3.41 -17.29 -12.72
CA GLY A 369 -4.42 -18.33 -12.96
C GLY A 369 -4.40 -18.93 -14.38
N ALA A 370 -3.37 -18.63 -15.20
CA ALA A 370 -3.04 -19.37 -16.39
C ALA A 370 -2.20 -20.59 -15.98
N GLY A 371 -2.83 -21.67 -15.64
CA GLY A 371 -2.20 -22.93 -15.27
C GLY A 371 -3.23 -24.02 -15.38
#